data_a244bad7d79347cf53518bf5d4830bb5
#
_entry.id   a244bad7d79347cf53518bf5d4830bb5
#
_cell.length_a   1.000
_cell.length_b   1.000
_cell.length_c   1.000
_cell.angle_alpha   90.00
_cell.angle_beta   90.00
_cell.angle_gamma   90.00
#
_symmetry.space_group_name_H-M   'P 1'
#
loop_
_entity.id
_entity.type
_entity.pdbx_description
1 polymer ?
#
loop_
_entity_poly.entity_id
_entity_poly.type
_entity_poly.pdbx_seq_one_letter_code
_entity_poly.pdbx_strand_id
1 'polypeptide(L)'
;MPLFFITAGYFFSLKYLNDEATFVKKRVKGLYWPFVKWSVFFLIIHNWMFDIGILNERFGNETGGVTHPYTWHQIQQNLWHIFTAMGGYDQFLCGAFWFFRGLFVASILYLIIYKVVLHVLPEKRANAAPYLICLIMLLLCAWKTYEGLKIITLVQGGYRDLMGCFFFGCGFIFRQYAGQYRQFIGRHYAALWTTILFAVIVLLFSKYLTANMNWRSTFVQFLSLPIPALLGFLMTYNISLWLDRHEGRLKQFLVYTGNNTLNIFIFHIVAYKVVSLLKIWYYGLDIRQIGCHMVIHEYSQQDLFWILYTIAGVGLPLGCTWLSRKIKERVRGYKASSGSRPQ
;
A
#
# COMPACT_ATOMS: atom_id res chain seq x y z
N MET A 1 3.60 4.84 -1.63
CA MET A 1 3.88 3.47 -1.14
C MET A 1 4.93 3.44 -0.01
N PRO A 2 6.11 4.09 -0.08
CA PRO A 2 7.08 4.10 1.03
C PRO A 2 6.49 4.47 2.39
N LEU A 3 5.56 5.44 2.44
CA LEU A 3 4.87 5.89 3.65
C LEU A 3 4.31 4.73 4.49
N PHE A 4 3.68 3.74 3.84
CA PHE A 4 3.10 2.60 4.54
C PHE A 4 4.15 1.68 5.17
N PHE A 5 5.29 1.48 4.49
CA PHE A 5 6.40 0.70 5.05
C PHE A 5 7.02 1.41 6.26
N ILE A 6 7.24 2.73 6.15
CA ILE A 6 7.76 3.56 7.24
C ILE A 6 6.80 3.53 8.44
N THR A 7 5.49 3.72 8.19
CA THR A 7 4.45 3.65 9.24
C THR A 7 4.42 2.27 9.89
N ALA A 8 4.52 1.19 9.12
CA ALA A 8 4.53 -0.16 9.68
C ALA A 8 5.77 -0.42 10.54
N GLY A 9 6.93 0.12 10.16
CA GLY A 9 8.15 0.09 10.96
C GLY A 9 8.06 0.95 12.22
N TYR A 10 7.43 2.11 12.14
CA TYR A 10 7.17 2.97 13.30
C TYR A 10 6.38 2.24 14.40
N PHE A 11 5.46 1.37 14.04
CA PHE A 11 4.71 0.55 15.00
C PHE A 11 5.37 -0.79 15.36
N PHE A 12 6.54 -1.10 14.81
CA PHE A 12 7.29 -2.30 15.20
C PHE A 12 7.80 -2.18 16.64
N SER A 13 7.71 -3.26 17.43
CA SER A 13 8.14 -3.30 18.81
C SER A 13 9.23 -4.33 19.03
N LEU A 14 10.29 -3.98 19.79
CA LEU A 14 11.38 -4.88 20.16
C LEU A 14 10.93 -6.16 20.88
N LYS A 15 9.76 -6.14 21.53
CA LYS A 15 9.18 -7.35 22.13
C LYS A 15 9.01 -8.52 21.17
N TYR A 16 8.87 -8.22 19.87
CA TYR A 16 8.75 -9.26 18.83
C TYR A 16 10.06 -9.98 18.52
N LEU A 17 11.20 -9.48 19.00
CA LEU A 17 12.46 -10.21 18.93
C LEU A 17 12.48 -11.43 19.86
N ASN A 18 11.68 -11.38 20.93
CA ASN A 18 11.53 -12.47 21.91
C ASN A 18 10.22 -13.27 21.70
N ASP A 19 9.33 -12.80 20.83
CA ASP A 19 8.03 -13.43 20.55
C ASP A 19 7.72 -13.30 19.05
N GLU A 20 8.53 -13.98 18.24
CA GLU A 20 8.41 -13.98 16.77
C GLU A 20 7.12 -14.63 16.32
N ALA A 21 6.68 -15.70 17.01
CA ALA A 21 5.48 -16.42 16.66
C ALA A 21 4.25 -15.50 16.68
N THR A 22 4.12 -14.67 17.71
CA THR A 22 3.06 -13.65 17.77
C THR A 22 3.17 -12.62 16.67
N PHE A 23 4.40 -12.18 16.32
CA PHE A 23 4.59 -11.25 15.22
C PHE A 23 4.17 -11.85 13.87
N VAL A 24 4.67 -13.04 13.55
CA VAL A 24 4.32 -13.75 12.31
C VAL A 24 2.81 -14.00 12.23
N LYS A 25 2.19 -14.50 13.31
CA LYS A 25 0.74 -14.70 13.38
C LYS A 25 -0.05 -13.41 13.07
N LYS A 26 0.40 -12.27 13.60
CA LYS A 26 -0.23 -10.96 13.31
C LYS A 26 -0.06 -10.57 11.83
N ARG A 27 1.11 -10.81 11.23
CA ARG A 27 1.36 -10.54 9.79
C ARG A 27 0.55 -11.47 8.90
N VAL A 28 0.48 -12.75 9.23
CA VAL A 28 -0.37 -13.71 8.52
C VAL A 28 -1.84 -13.27 8.58
N LYS A 29 -2.36 -12.96 9.77
CA LYS A 29 -3.76 -12.54 9.92
C LYS A 29 -4.06 -11.19 9.25
N GLY A 30 -3.11 -10.24 9.28
CA GLY A 30 -3.34 -8.87 8.80
C GLY A 30 -2.97 -8.63 7.34
N LEU A 31 -2.10 -9.44 6.74
CA LEU A 31 -1.60 -9.24 5.38
C LEU A 31 -1.82 -10.46 4.49
N TYR A 32 -1.30 -11.63 4.90
CA TYR A 32 -1.36 -12.83 4.07
C TYR A 32 -2.79 -13.31 3.87
N TRP A 33 -3.56 -13.48 4.95
CA TRP A 33 -4.93 -14.00 4.85
C TRP A 33 -5.89 -13.07 4.10
N PRO A 34 -5.90 -11.75 4.32
CA PRO A 34 -6.65 -10.82 3.48
C PRO A 34 -6.22 -10.87 2.01
N PHE A 35 -4.92 -10.98 1.73
CA PHE A 35 -4.41 -11.15 0.37
C PHE A 35 -5.01 -12.41 -0.28
N VAL A 36 -4.84 -13.58 0.33
CA VAL A 36 -5.35 -14.86 -0.21
C VAL A 36 -6.85 -14.78 -0.45
N LYS A 37 -7.62 -14.36 0.55
CA LYS A 37 -9.08 -14.28 0.47
C LYS A 37 -9.54 -13.45 -0.75
N TRP A 38 -8.99 -12.28 -0.91
CA TRP A 38 -9.43 -11.36 -1.96
C TRP A 38 -8.83 -11.69 -3.32
N SER A 39 -7.62 -12.21 -3.38
CA SER A 39 -7.04 -12.71 -4.64
C SER A 39 -7.84 -13.88 -5.20
N VAL A 40 -8.24 -14.83 -4.35
CA VAL A 40 -9.11 -15.95 -4.77
C VAL A 40 -10.47 -15.45 -5.23
N PHE A 41 -11.07 -14.50 -4.50
CA PHE A 41 -12.35 -13.89 -4.91
C PHE A 41 -12.25 -13.26 -6.30
N PHE A 42 -11.26 -12.41 -6.55
CA PHE A 42 -11.08 -11.76 -7.84
C PHE A 42 -10.69 -12.74 -8.95
N LEU A 43 -9.94 -13.80 -8.64
CA LEU A 43 -9.62 -14.86 -9.59
C LEU A 43 -10.89 -15.60 -10.06
N ILE A 44 -11.80 -15.89 -9.14
CA ILE A 44 -13.07 -16.59 -9.46
C ILE A 44 -13.95 -15.72 -10.38
N ILE A 45 -14.04 -14.42 -10.11
CA ILE A 45 -14.91 -13.53 -10.89
C ILE A 45 -14.25 -13.02 -12.17
N HIS A 46 -12.97 -13.30 -12.41
CA HIS A 46 -12.20 -12.74 -13.51
C HIS A 46 -12.85 -12.97 -14.88
N ASN A 47 -13.16 -14.22 -15.23
CA ASN A 47 -13.79 -14.55 -16.52
C ASN A 47 -15.17 -13.93 -16.65
N TRP A 48 -15.96 -13.94 -15.56
CA TRP A 48 -17.27 -13.29 -15.56
C TRP A 48 -17.17 -11.76 -15.81
N MET A 49 -16.08 -11.11 -15.40
CA MET A 49 -15.85 -9.70 -15.71
C MET A 49 -15.62 -9.44 -17.19
N PHE A 50 -15.15 -10.44 -17.96
CA PHE A 50 -15.11 -10.38 -19.43
C PHE A 50 -16.51 -10.51 -20.02
N ASP A 51 -17.31 -11.46 -19.53
CA ASP A 51 -18.66 -11.71 -20.05
C ASP A 51 -19.55 -10.47 -19.91
N ILE A 52 -19.41 -9.71 -18.81
CA ILE A 52 -20.15 -8.45 -18.59
C ILE A 52 -19.45 -7.20 -19.16
N GLY A 53 -18.32 -7.36 -19.87
CA GLY A 53 -17.61 -6.29 -20.58
C GLY A 53 -16.79 -5.33 -19.69
N ILE A 54 -16.61 -5.61 -18.39
CA ILE A 54 -15.76 -4.79 -17.49
C ILE A 54 -14.27 -5.00 -17.77
N LEU A 55 -13.88 -6.19 -18.21
CA LEU A 55 -12.56 -6.50 -18.73
C LEU A 55 -12.65 -6.80 -20.23
N ASN A 56 -11.62 -6.46 -20.98
CA ASN A 56 -11.48 -6.82 -22.38
C ASN A 56 -10.01 -6.84 -22.78
N GLU A 57 -9.69 -7.56 -23.87
CA GLU A 57 -8.32 -7.72 -24.33
C GLU A 57 -7.77 -6.44 -24.98
N ARG A 58 -8.63 -5.65 -25.62
CA ARG A 58 -8.21 -4.49 -26.41
C ARG A 58 -7.58 -3.38 -25.56
N PHE A 59 -8.18 -3.08 -24.41
CA PHE A 59 -7.78 -1.98 -23.53
C PHE A 59 -7.19 -2.45 -22.19
N GLY A 60 -7.03 -3.76 -22.00
CA GLY A 60 -6.41 -4.32 -20.81
C GLY A 60 -4.89 -4.15 -20.74
N ASN A 61 -4.25 -3.53 -21.71
CA ASN A 61 -2.80 -3.62 -21.89
C ASN A 61 -1.99 -2.36 -21.52
N GLU A 62 -2.61 -1.30 -21.05
CA GLU A 62 -1.92 0.00 -20.86
C GLU A 62 -0.78 0.00 -19.84
N THR A 63 -0.74 -0.98 -18.95
CA THR A 63 0.29 -1.09 -17.92
C THR A 63 1.27 -2.24 -18.17
N GLY A 64 1.28 -2.82 -19.36
CA GLY A 64 2.26 -3.82 -19.78
C GLY A 64 1.86 -5.27 -19.66
N GLY A 65 0.57 -5.58 -19.48
CA GLY A 65 0.05 -6.94 -19.53
C GLY A 65 -1.26 -7.04 -20.29
N VAL A 66 -1.34 -7.92 -21.29
CA VAL A 66 -2.62 -8.24 -21.92
C VAL A 66 -3.41 -9.08 -20.95
N THR A 67 -4.62 -8.63 -20.59
CA THR A 67 -5.56 -9.49 -19.88
C THR A 67 -6.45 -10.24 -20.86
N HIS A 68 -6.70 -11.49 -20.56
CA HIS A 68 -7.56 -12.39 -21.35
C HIS A 68 -8.33 -13.31 -20.38
N PRO A 69 -9.42 -13.93 -20.82
CA PRO A 69 -10.11 -14.94 -20.01
C PRO A 69 -9.17 -16.07 -19.64
N TYR A 70 -9.12 -16.44 -18.37
CA TYR A 70 -8.22 -17.49 -17.90
C TYR A 70 -8.74 -18.88 -18.25
N THR A 71 -7.85 -19.71 -18.82
CA THR A 71 -8.08 -21.14 -18.97
C THR A 71 -8.06 -21.82 -17.58
N TRP A 72 -8.63 -23.04 -17.48
CA TRP A 72 -8.59 -23.80 -16.22
C TRP A 72 -7.19 -24.03 -15.70
N HIS A 73 -6.23 -24.28 -16.59
CA HIS A 73 -4.82 -24.44 -16.21
C HIS A 73 -4.23 -23.16 -15.62
N GLN A 74 -4.51 -22.00 -16.21
CA GLN A 74 -4.08 -20.71 -15.67
C GLN A 74 -4.72 -20.40 -14.33
N ILE A 75 -6.00 -20.73 -14.13
CA ILE A 75 -6.67 -20.58 -12.82
C ILE A 75 -5.95 -21.42 -11.76
N GLN A 76 -5.61 -22.68 -12.06
CA GLN A 76 -4.88 -23.55 -11.13
C GLN A 76 -3.48 -23.01 -10.82
N GLN A 77 -2.73 -22.54 -11.83
CA GLN A 77 -1.41 -21.92 -11.63
C GLN A 77 -1.50 -20.66 -10.78
N ASN A 78 -2.45 -19.78 -11.09
CA ASN A 78 -2.66 -18.55 -10.31
C ASN A 78 -3.04 -18.86 -8.87
N LEU A 79 -3.92 -19.85 -8.65
CA LEU A 79 -4.30 -20.30 -7.32
C LEU A 79 -3.08 -20.80 -6.53
N TRP A 80 -2.24 -21.62 -7.15
CA TRP A 80 -0.99 -22.08 -6.55
C TRP A 80 -0.07 -20.90 -6.17
N HIS A 81 0.12 -19.95 -7.06
CA HIS A 81 0.95 -18.76 -6.80
C HIS A 81 0.35 -17.84 -5.73
N ILE A 82 -0.97 -17.74 -5.62
CA ILE A 82 -1.62 -16.99 -4.54
C ILE A 82 -1.22 -17.56 -3.18
N PHE A 83 -1.28 -18.86 -3.01
CA PHE A 83 -0.97 -19.48 -1.72
C PHE A 83 0.52 -19.55 -1.42
N THR A 84 1.35 -19.87 -2.41
CA THR A 84 2.78 -20.17 -2.16
C THR A 84 3.69 -18.95 -2.24
N ALA A 85 3.37 -17.98 -3.10
CA ALA A 85 4.25 -16.85 -3.41
C ALA A 85 3.62 -15.47 -3.20
N MET A 86 2.36 -15.40 -2.73
CA MET A 86 1.58 -14.16 -2.72
C MET A 86 1.64 -13.45 -4.10
N GLY A 87 1.59 -14.24 -5.19
CA GLY A 87 1.55 -13.83 -6.59
C GLY A 87 0.26 -14.32 -7.25
N GLY A 88 0.19 -14.33 -8.59
CA GLY A 88 -0.95 -14.91 -9.33
C GLY A 88 -2.29 -14.19 -9.17
N TYR A 89 -2.33 -13.04 -8.51
CA TYR A 89 -3.53 -12.23 -8.37
C TYR A 89 -3.82 -11.45 -9.66
N ASP A 90 -5.08 -11.14 -9.88
CA ASP A 90 -5.54 -10.35 -11.03
C ASP A 90 -4.94 -8.93 -10.98
N GLN A 91 -4.13 -8.59 -11.99
CA GLN A 91 -3.46 -7.29 -12.02
C GLN A 91 -4.39 -6.14 -12.40
N PHE A 92 -5.52 -6.43 -13.06
CA PHE A 92 -6.47 -5.41 -13.52
C PHE A 92 -7.52 -5.06 -12.47
N LEU A 93 -7.91 -6.03 -11.64
CA LEU A 93 -8.87 -5.80 -10.55
C LEU A 93 -8.18 -5.53 -9.21
N CYS A 94 -6.98 -6.08 -9.03
CA CYS A 94 -6.22 -5.98 -7.76
C CYS A 94 -4.77 -5.54 -7.97
N GLY A 95 -4.48 -4.65 -8.91
CA GLY A 95 -3.10 -4.23 -9.26
C GLY A 95 -2.27 -3.70 -8.10
N ALA A 96 -2.90 -3.25 -7.02
CA ALA A 96 -2.21 -2.80 -5.81
C ALA A 96 -1.76 -3.94 -4.87
N PHE A 97 -2.21 -5.19 -5.06
CA PHE A 97 -1.99 -6.30 -4.12
C PHE A 97 -0.52 -6.71 -3.94
N TRP A 98 0.36 -6.31 -4.85
CA TRP A 98 1.81 -6.45 -4.64
C TRP A 98 2.27 -5.87 -3.30
N PHE A 99 1.57 -4.87 -2.79
CA PHE A 99 1.89 -4.22 -1.53
C PHE A 99 1.68 -5.14 -0.32
N PHE A 100 0.65 -6.01 -0.31
CA PHE A 100 0.47 -7.01 0.73
C PHE A 100 1.71 -7.88 0.88
N ARG A 101 2.19 -8.42 -0.25
CA ARG A 101 3.39 -9.24 -0.30
C ARG A 101 4.63 -8.43 0.13
N GLY A 102 4.82 -7.26 -0.47
CA GLY A 102 5.97 -6.41 -0.16
C GLY A 102 6.06 -6.08 1.34
N LEU A 103 4.94 -5.70 1.97
CA LEU A 103 4.92 -5.39 3.40
C LEU A 103 5.07 -6.64 4.28
N PHE A 104 4.47 -7.77 3.88
CA PHE A 104 4.61 -9.05 4.57
C PHE A 104 6.08 -9.49 4.58
N VAL A 105 6.69 -9.59 3.39
CA VAL A 105 8.09 -10.00 3.24
C VAL A 105 9.04 -9.02 3.93
N ALA A 106 8.91 -7.71 3.69
CA ALA A 106 9.79 -6.70 4.28
C ALA A 106 9.75 -6.74 5.81
N SER A 107 8.58 -6.92 6.43
CA SER A 107 8.46 -6.95 7.88
C SER A 107 9.07 -8.21 8.51
N ILE A 108 8.92 -9.38 7.87
CA ILE A 108 9.52 -10.63 8.33
C ILE A 108 11.02 -10.62 8.08
N LEU A 109 11.46 -10.18 6.90
CA LEU A 109 12.87 -10.03 6.56
C LEU A 109 13.58 -9.10 7.56
N TYR A 110 12.97 -7.97 7.90
CA TYR A 110 13.51 -7.07 8.91
C TYR A 110 13.69 -7.74 10.27
N LEU A 111 12.69 -8.51 10.75
CA LEU A 111 12.78 -9.25 12.00
C LEU A 111 13.93 -10.25 11.99
N ILE A 112 14.06 -11.05 10.92
CA ILE A 112 15.10 -12.06 10.76
C ILE A 112 16.48 -11.41 10.77
N ILE A 113 16.68 -10.39 9.92
CA ILE A 113 17.97 -9.69 9.82
C ILE A 113 18.32 -9.01 11.14
N TYR A 114 17.34 -8.43 11.83
CA TYR A 114 17.58 -7.80 13.12
C TYR A 114 18.14 -8.80 14.14
N LYS A 115 17.58 -10.02 14.20
CA LYS A 115 18.07 -11.07 15.08
C LYS A 115 19.48 -11.53 14.70
N VAL A 116 19.72 -11.74 13.40
CA VAL A 116 21.05 -12.12 12.90
C VAL A 116 22.09 -11.04 13.26
N VAL A 117 21.76 -9.78 13.02
CA VAL A 117 22.67 -8.67 13.35
C VAL A 117 22.94 -8.57 14.84
N LEU A 118 21.92 -8.78 15.69
CA LEU A 118 22.12 -8.80 17.16
C LEU A 118 22.98 -9.98 17.61
N HIS A 119 22.91 -11.12 16.93
CA HIS A 119 23.77 -12.26 17.25
C HIS A 119 25.24 -12.04 16.88
N VAL A 120 25.49 -11.28 15.81
CA VAL A 120 26.84 -10.98 15.32
C VAL A 120 27.45 -9.77 16.04
N LEU A 121 26.65 -8.78 16.43
CA LEU A 121 27.14 -7.58 17.08
C LEU A 121 27.43 -7.80 18.57
N PRO A 122 28.53 -7.25 19.11
CA PRO A 122 28.74 -7.18 20.55
C PRO A 122 27.57 -6.45 21.22
N GLU A 123 27.18 -6.88 22.43
CA GLU A 123 26.08 -6.28 23.20
C GLU A 123 26.18 -4.75 23.34
N LYS A 124 27.40 -4.22 23.55
CA LYS A 124 27.67 -2.78 23.63
C LYS A 124 27.26 -2.01 22.36
N ARG A 125 27.14 -2.68 21.20
CA ARG A 125 26.77 -2.09 19.91
C ARG A 125 25.37 -2.48 19.43
N ALA A 126 24.59 -3.17 20.24
CA ALA A 126 23.25 -3.61 19.88
C ALA A 126 22.33 -2.45 19.40
N ASN A 127 22.51 -1.26 19.97
CA ASN A 127 21.77 -0.06 19.57
C ASN A 127 22.09 0.40 18.14
N ALA A 128 23.20 -0.03 17.54
CA ALA A 128 23.56 0.28 16.16
C ALA A 128 22.87 -0.64 15.14
N ALA A 129 22.27 -1.75 15.57
CA ALA A 129 21.67 -2.75 14.69
C ALA A 129 20.66 -2.16 13.68
N PRO A 130 19.67 -1.32 14.05
CA PRO A 130 18.71 -0.80 13.08
C PRO A 130 19.36 0.09 12.01
N TYR A 131 20.37 0.85 12.36
CA TYR A 131 21.12 1.70 11.41
C TYR A 131 21.92 0.86 10.44
N LEU A 132 22.61 -0.18 10.94
CA LEU A 132 23.38 -1.11 10.12
C LEU A 132 22.45 -1.85 9.14
N ILE A 133 21.29 -2.30 9.58
CA ILE A 133 20.31 -2.96 8.71
C ILE A 133 19.85 -2.01 7.59
N CYS A 134 19.49 -0.77 7.92
CA CYS A 134 19.11 0.22 6.92
C CYS A 134 20.21 0.48 5.91
N LEU A 135 21.46 0.63 6.37
CA LEU A 135 22.61 0.83 5.50
C LEU A 135 22.84 -0.37 4.57
N ILE A 136 22.82 -1.58 5.11
CA ILE A 136 22.99 -2.81 4.32
C ILE A 136 21.88 -2.92 3.26
N MET A 137 20.61 -2.70 3.63
CA MET A 137 19.50 -2.77 2.69
C MET A 137 19.62 -1.72 1.59
N LEU A 138 20.01 -0.50 1.93
CA LEU A 138 20.22 0.57 0.96
C LEU A 138 21.35 0.23 -0.01
N LEU A 139 22.50 -0.26 0.50
CA LEU A 139 23.65 -0.65 -0.31
C LEU A 139 23.33 -1.84 -1.22
N LEU A 140 22.62 -2.84 -0.73
CA LEU A 140 22.16 -3.97 -1.53
C LEU A 140 21.21 -3.53 -2.65
N CYS A 141 20.31 -2.61 -2.36
CA CYS A 141 19.42 -2.04 -3.38
C CYS A 141 20.20 -1.22 -4.41
N ALA A 142 21.18 -0.41 -3.97
CA ALA A 142 22.02 0.38 -4.84
C ALA A 142 22.82 -0.51 -5.79
N TRP A 143 23.52 -1.51 -5.24
CA TRP A 143 24.28 -2.49 -6.01
C TRP A 143 23.40 -3.24 -7.01
N LYS A 144 22.25 -3.77 -6.53
CA LYS A 144 21.29 -4.46 -7.39
C LYS A 144 20.81 -3.60 -8.56
N THR A 145 20.56 -2.31 -8.32
CA THR A 145 20.08 -1.38 -9.36
C THR A 145 21.20 -1.05 -10.34
N TYR A 146 22.42 -0.84 -9.84
CA TYR A 146 23.60 -0.57 -10.66
C TYR A 146 23.91 -1.72 -11.62
N GLU A 147 23.94 -2.95 -11.12
CA GLU A 147 24.23 -4.16 -11.90
C GLU A 147 23.01 -4.69 -12.69
N GLY A 148 21.84 -4.08 -12.54
CA GLY A 148 20.60 -4.56 -13.18
C GLY A 148 20.16 -5.96 -12.75
N LEU A 149 20.60 -6.44 -11.58
CA LEU A 149 20.37 -7.80 -11.11
C LEU A 149 18.88 -8.07 -10.87
N LYS A 150 18.39 -9.22 -11.29
CA LYS A 150 17.03 -9.71 -11.06
C LYS A 150 17.07 -10.98 -10.24
N ILE A 151 16.32 -11.02 -9.14
CA ILE A 151 16.07 -12.26 -8.42
C ILE A 151 14.93 -12.97 -9.14
N ILE A 152 15.23 -14.02 -9.88
CA ILE A 152 14.37 -14.66 -10.89
C ILE A 152 13.03 -15.11 -10.30
N THR A 153 13.03 -15.59 -9.05
CA THR A 153 11.86 -16.15 -8.38
C THR A 153 10.98 -15.12 -7.67
N LEU A 154 11.44 -13.87 -7.58
CA LEU A 154 10.72 -12.82 -6.85
C LEU A 154 10.09 -11.81 -7.81
N VAL A 155 8.86 -11.43 -7.51
CA VAL A 155 8.15 -10.37 -8.23
C VAL A 155 8.98 -9.09 -8.21
N GLN A 156 9.13 -8.46 -9.38
CA GLN A 156 9.93 -7.23 -9.57
C GLN A 156 11.40 -7.41 -9.12
N GLY A 157 11.93 -8.62 -9.22
CA GLY A 157 13.31 -8.94 -8.91
C GLY A 157 13.69 -8.70 -7.45
N GLY A 158 12.76 -8.70 -6.51
CA GLY A 158 13.00 -8.49 -5.07
C GLY A 158 13.32 -7.04 -4.67
N TYR A 159 13.37 -6.11 -5.62
CA TYR A 159 13.68 -4.70 -5.35
C TYR A 159 12.70 -4.06 -4.35
N ARG A 160 11.39 -4.31 -4.54
CA ARG A 160 10.34 -3.80 -3.65
C ARG A 160 10.45 -4.34 -2.23
N ASP A 161 10.89 -5.58 -2.09
CA ASP A 161 11.05 -6.25 -0.80
C ASP A 161 12.23 -5.65 -0.01
N LEU A 162 13.38 -5.46 -0.68
CA LEU A 162 14.56 -4.84 -0.09
C LEU A 162 14.34 -3.37 0.28
N MET A 163 13.79 -2.58 -0.64
CA MET A 163 13.43 -1.17 -0.36
C MET A 163 12.34 -1.06 0.70
N GLY A 164 11.38 -1.98 0.71
CA GLY A 164 10.38 -2.08 1.76
C GLY A 164 11.01 -2.32 3.14
N CYS A 165 12.00 -3.21 3.22
CA CYS A 165 12.75 -3.49 4.42
C CYS A 165 13.55 -2.26 4.89
N PHE A 166 14.20 -1.54 3.99
CA PHE A 166 14.88 -0.27 4.28
C PHE A 166 13.91 0.76 4.87
N PHE A 167 12.79 1.03 4.21
CA PHE A 167 11.80 1.98 4.71
C PHE A 167 11.15 1.55 6.02
N PHE A 168 10.95 0.25 6.21
CA PHE A 168 10.47 -0.29 7.49
C PHE A 168 11.47 0.01 8.61
N GLY A 169 12.76 -0.21 8.38
CA GLY A 169 13.82 0.12 9.31
C GLY A 169 13.89 1.63 9.62
N CYS A 170 13.74 2.49 8.62
CA CYS A 170 13.69 3.95 8.82
C CYS A 170 12.52 4.36 9.75
N GLY A 171 11.35 3.71 9.60
CA GLY A 171 10.21 3.96 10.48
C GLY A 171 10.50 3.54 11.93
N PHE A 172 11.15 2.39 12.12
CA PHE A 172 11.56 1.93 13.44
C PHE A 172 12.59 2.87 14.10
N ILE A 173 13.58 3.33 13.33
CA ILE A 173 14.56 4.32 13.81
C ILE A 173 13.85 5.62 14.19
N PHE A 174 12.98 6.14 13.33
CA PHE A 174 12.24 7.37 13.62
C PHE A 174 11.42 7.28 14.93
N ARG A 175 10.83 6.13 15.22
CA ARG A 175 10.11 5.93 16.49
C ARG A 175 10.96 6.23 17.70
N GLN A 176 12.25 5.92 17.69
CA GLN A 176 13.17 6.16 18.81
C GLN A 176 13.36 7.66 19.05
N TYR A 177 13.32 8.47 17.98
CA TYR A 177 13.50 9.92 18.03
C TYR A 177 12.18 10.72 17.99
N ALA A 178 11.04 10.06 17.88
CA ALA A 178 9.76 10.72 17.71
C ALA A 178 9.43 11.69 18.87
N GLY A 179 9.85 11.40 20.10
CA GLY A 179 9.70 12.30 21.23
C GLY A 179 10.51 13.59 21.07
N GLN A 180 11.79 13.48 20.71
CA GLN A 180 12.67 14.61 20.48
C GLN A 180 12.19 15.45 19.27
N TYR A 181 11.77 14.79 18.21
CA TYR A 181 11.21 15.44 17.04
C TYR A 181 9.93 16.22 17.39
N ARG A 182 9.02 15.66 18.19
CA ARG A 182 7.82 16.36 18.69
C ARG A 182 8.14 17.60 19.49
N GLN A 183 9.16 17.56 20.34
CA GLN A 183 9.62 18.73 21.10
C GLN A 183 10.18 19.80 20.19
N PHE A 184 10.96 19.40 19.14
CA PHE A 184 11.49 20.33 18.15
C PHE A 184 10.38 21.05 17.39
N ILE A 185 9.42 20.33 16.80
CA ILE A 185 8.34 20.93 16.02
C ILE A 185 7.28 21.65 16.87
N GLY A 186 7.23 21.36 18.18
CA GLY A 186 6.35 22.06 19.13
C GLY A 186 6.77 23.48 19.43
N ARG A 187 8.00 23.89 19.03
CA ARG A 187 8.53 25.25 19.23
C ARG A 187 8.12 26.14 18.06
N HIS A 188 7.54 27.31 18.36
CA HIS A 188 7.31 28.44 17.47
C HIS A 188 7.15 28.11 15.98
N TYR A 189 5.98 27.85 15.47
CA TYR A 189 5.70 27.63 14.04
C TYR A 189 6.63 26.62 13.31
N ALA A 190 7.56 25.96 14.02
CA ALA A 190 8.52 25.04 13.39
C ALA A 190 7.80 23.90 12.64
N ALA A 191 6.65 23.45 13.13
CA ALA A 191 5.84 22.47 12.44
C ALA A 191 5.32 22.95 11.09
N LEU A 192 4.89 24.21 10.99
CA LEU A 192 4.40 24.80 9.75
C LEU A 192 5.53 24.95 8.73
N TRP A 193 6.63 25.58 9.14
CA TRP A 193 7.77 25.83 8.25
C TRP A 193 8.44 24.55 7.76
N THR A 194 8.64 23.58 8.65
CA THR A 194 9.19 22.27 8.25
C THR A 194 8.23 21.52 7.31
N THR A 195 6.93 21.60 7.52
CA THR A 195 5.94 20.98 6.64
C THR A 195 5.94 21.61 5.25
N ILE A 196 6.00 22.95 5.16
CA ILE A 196 6.11 23.68 3.89
C ILE A 196 7.42 23.32 3.19
N LEU A 197 8.55 23.36 3.90
CA LEU A 197 9.86 22.99 3.33
C LEU A 197 9.85 21.57 2.77
N PHE A 198 9.33 20.61 3.52
CA PHE A 198 9.24 19.23 3.06
C PHE A 198 8.31 19.08 1.86
N ALA A 199 7.18 19.79 1.84
CA ALA A 199 6.27 19.81 0.69
C ALA A 199 6.97 20.35 -0.56
N VAL A 200 7.70 21.46 -0.45
CA VAL A 200 8.45 22.05 -1.58
C VAL A 200 9.50 21.08 -2.10
N ILE A 201 10.28 20.46 -1.22
CA ILE A 201 11.30 19.47 -1.64
C ILE A 201 10.64 18.27 -2.34
N VAL A 202 9.57 17.72 -1.78
CA VAL A 202 8.84 16.59 -2.40
C VAL A 202 8.30 16.98 -3.78
N LEU A 203 7.76 18.18 -3.95
CA LEU A 203 7.29 18.68 -5.24
C LEU A 203 8.42 18.86 -6.26
N LEU A 204 9.58 19.37 -5.84
CA LEU A 204 10.76 19.49 -6.70
C LEU A 204 11.24 18.11 -7.16
N PHE A 205 11.33 17.14 -6.26
CA PHE A 205 11.67 15.75 -6.63
C PHE A 205 10.63 15.14 -7.57
N SER A 206 9.35 15.39 -7.34
CA SER A 206 8.28 14.91 -8.22
C SER A 206 8.37 15.49 -9.63
N LYS A 207 8.82 16.74 -9.76
CA LYS A 207 8.94 17.42 -11.05
C LYS A 207 10.21 17.02 -11.82
N TYR A 208 11.35 16.93 -11.15
CA TYR A 208 12.66 16.79 -11.81
C TYR A 208 13.29 15.41 -11.67
N LEU A 209 12.98 14.67 -10.64
CA LEU A 209 13.60 13.38 -10.28
C LEU A 209 12.55 12.38 -9.83
N THR A 210 11.60 12.08 -10.71
CA THR A 210 10.55 11.08 -10.41
C THR A 210 11.17 9.73 -10.09
N ALA A 211 10.84 9.21 -8.92
CA ALA A 211 11.30 7.92 -8.47
C ALA A 211 10.14 7.06 -7.96
N ASN A 212 10.23 5.76 -8.17
CA ASN A 212 9.24 4.80 -7.70
C ASN A 212 9.92 3.53 -7.15
N MET A 213 9.16 2.70 -6.45
CA MET A 213 9.61 1.39 -5.97
C MET A 213 9.51 0.34 -7.10
N ASN A 214 10.11 0.62 -8.27
CA ASN A 214 10.11 -0.27 -9.41
C ASN A 214 11.55 -0.68 -9.77
N TRP A 215 11.75 -1.93 -10.13
CA TRP A 215 13.04 -2.45 -10.58
C TRP A 215 13.54 -1.79 -11.88
N ARG A 216 12.65 -1.16 -12.65
CA ARG A 216 12.97 -0.40 -13.89
C ARG A 216 13.48 1.01 -13.62
N SER A 217 13.50 1.47 -12.38
CA SER A 217 14.05 2.77 -12.04
C SER A 217 15.53 2.84 -12.41
N THR A 218 15.95 3.96 -12.97
CA THR A 218 17.37 4.23 -13.18
C THR A 218 18.09 4.37 -11.86
N PHE A 219 19.43 4.24 -11.86
CA PHE A 219 20.23 4.38 -10.66
C PHE A 219 20.04 5.77 -9.99
N VAL A 220 19.92 6.83 -10.79
CA VAL A 220 19.66 8.19 -10.28
C VAL A 220 18.29 8.28 -9.62
N GLN A 221 17.24 7.75 -10.26
CA GLN A 221 15.89 7.70 -9.70
C GLN A 221 15.84 6.89 -8.42
N PHE A 222 16.58 5.79 -8.35
CA PHE A 222 16.72 5.00 -7.13
C PHE A 222 17.32 5.81 -6.00
N LEU A 223 18.45 6.49 -6.22
CA LEU A 223 19.11 7.32 -5.19
C LEU A 223 18.23 8.47 -4.71
N SER A 224 17.36 8.99 -5.58
CA SER A 224 16.44 10.08 -5.22
C SER A 224 15.20 9.62 -4.43
N LEU A 225 14.86 8.32 -4.42
CA LEU A 225 13.65 7.81 -3.77
C LEU A 225 13.64 7.96 -2.23
N PRO A 226 14.72 7.67 -1.48
CA PRO A 226 14.72 7.77 -0.03
C PRO A 226 14.39 9.17 0.50
N ILE A 227 14.93 10.21 -0.13
CA ILE A 227 14.78 11.60 0.33
C ILE A 227 13.31 12.04 0.32
N PRO A 228 12.60 12.06 -0.83
CA PRO A 228 11.21 12.50 -0.84
C PRO A 228 10.29 11.56 -0.07
N ALA A 229 10.62 10.27 0.05
CA ALA A 229 9.84 9.33 0.84
C ALA A 229 9.91 9.62 2.34
N LEU A 230 11.08 9.90 2.88
CA LEU A 230 11.26 10.24 4.30
C LEU A 230 10.70 11.63 4.62
N LEU A 231 10.93 12.62 3.77
CA LEU A 231 10.38 13.96 3.95
C LEU A 231 8.85 13.96 3.82
N GLY A 232 8.29 13.20 2.88
CA GLY A 232 6.83 13.01 2.76
C GLY A 232 6.23 12.33 3.99
N PHE A 233 6.93 11.38 4.60
CA PHE A 233 6.52 10.79 5.88
C PHE A 233 6.53 11.82 7.00
N LEU A 234 7.59 12.61 7.15
CA LEU A 234 7.69 13.65 8.19
C LEU A 234 6.63 14.73 7.99
N MET A 235 6.37 15.15 6.75
CA MET A 235 5.29 16.07 6.41
C MET A 235 3.94 15.52 6.88
N THR A 236 3.64 14.26 6.54
CA THR A 236 2.38 13.61 6.94
C THR A 236 2.29 13.47 8.47
N TYR A 237 3.40 13.17 9.12
CA TYR A 237 3.48 13.08 10.58
C TYR A 237 3.20 14.44 11.26
N ASN A 238 3.76 15.54 10.74
CA ASN A 238 3.49 16.90 11.23
C ASN A 238 2.00 17.25 11.09
N ILE A 239 1.41 16.99 9.92
CA ILE A 239 -0.01 17.21 9.67
C ILE A 239 -0.87 16.37 10.63
N SER A 240 -0.49 15.12 10.85
CA SER A 240 -1.20 14.23 11.78
C SER A 240 -1.14 14.73 13.22
N LEU A 241 0.00 15.25 13.68
CA LEU A 241 0.14 15.85 15.01
C LEU A 241 -0.66 17.14 15.17
N TRP A 242 -0.70 17.96 14.11
CA TRP A 242 -1.53 19.15 14.10
C TRP A 242 -3.02 18.77 14.19
N LEU A 243 -3.45 17.81 13.38
CA LEU A 243 -4.82 17.33 13.35
C LEU A 243 -5.24 16.69 14.69
N ASP A 244 -4.31 15.98 15.35
CA ASP A 244 -4.59 15.33 16.62
C ASP A 244 -4.93 16.32 17.75
N ARG A 245 -4.44 17.55 17.66
CA ARG A 245 -4.74 18.63 18.60
C ARG A 245 -6.13 19.27 18.40
N HIS A 246 -6.77 19.01 17.27
CA HIS A 246 -8.04 19.62 16.91
C HIS A 246 -9.14 18.55 16.89
N GLU A 247 -10.15 18.74 17.72
CA GLU A 247 -11.35 17.90 17.66
C GLU A 247 -12.29 18.42 16.57
N GLY A 248 -12.91 17.51 15.80
CA GLY A 248 -13.83 17.90 14.76
C GLY A 248 -14.18 16.78 13.78
N ARG A 249 -15.11 17.09 12.88
CA ARG A 249 -15.60 16.14 11.85
C ARG A 249 -14.48 15.65 10.92
N LEU A 250 -13.52 16.50 10.61
CA LEU A 250 -12.38 16.13 9.75
C LEU A 250 -11.52 15.06 10.42
N LYS A 251 -11.14 15.22 11.70
CA LYS A 251 -10.40 14.21 12.46
C LYS A 251 -11.17 12.89 12.50
N GLN A 252 -12.45 12.93 12.81
CA GLN A 252 -13.30 11.74 12.87
C GLN A 252 -13.37 11.03 11.51
N PHE A 253 -13.53 11.78 10.42
CA PHE A 253 -13.54 11.23 9.05
C PHE A 253 -12.20 10.58 8.69
N LEU A 254 -11.07 11.24 8.99
CA LEU A 254 -9.74 10.69 8.70
C LEU A 254 -9.42 9.47 9.56
N VAL A 255 -9.80 9.46 10.82
CA VAL A 255 -9.67 8.27 11.69
C VAL A 255 -10.54 7.12 11.17
N TYR A 256 -11.79 7.41 10.76
CA TYR A 256 -12.66 6.40 10.16
C TYR A 256 -12.05 5.84 8.86
N THR A 257 -11.52 6.70 8.00
CA THR A 257 -10.82 6.31 6.77
C THR A 257 -9.62 5.44 7.07
N GLY A 258 -8.78 5.85 8.02
CA GLY A 258 -7.61 5.09 8.47
C GLY A 258 -7.95 3.69 8.99
N ASN A 259 -9.01 3.57 9.80
CA ASN A 259 -9.48 2.29 10.32
C ASN A 259 -10.10 1.37 9.24
N ASN A 260 -10.43 1.91 8.07
CA ASN A 260 -11.00 1.16 6.94
C ASN A 260 -10.07 1.12 5.73
N THR A 261 -8.80 1.48 5.87
CA THR A 261 -7.80 1.53 4.80
C THR A 261 -7.70 0.21 4.04
N LEU A 262 -7.85 -0.93 4.71
CA LEU A 262 -7.83 -2.24 4.08
C LEU A 262 -8.94 -2.39 3.03
N ASN A 263 -10.16 -1.96 3.32
CA ASN A 263 -11.27 -2.03 2.38
C ASN A 263 -11.08 -1.08 1.19
N ILE A 264 -10.57 0.13 1.46
CA ILE A 264 -10.19 1.07 0.41
C ILE A 264 -9.14 0.43 -0.50
N PHE A 265 -8.09 -0.12 0.10
CA PHE A 265 -6.98 -0.75 -0.62
C PHE A 265 -7.43 -1.91 -1.51
N ILE A 266 -8.40 -2.71 -1.09
CA ILE A 266 -8.92 -3.85 -1.85
C ILE A 266 -9.81 -3.39 -3.02
N PHE A 267 -10.68 -2.41 -2.81
CA PHE A 267 -11.77 -2.10 -3.74
C PHE A 267 -11.59 -0.81 -4.56
N HIS A 268 -10.53 -0.01 -4.33
CA HIS A 268 -10.39 1.28 -5.03
C HIS A 268 -10.32 1.14 -6.55
N ILE A 269 -9.64 0.10 -7.08
CA ILE A 269 -9.55 -0.12 -8.53
C ILE A 269 -10.92 -0.44 -9.13
N VAL A 270 -11.70 -1.27 -8.44
CA VAL A 270 -13.09 -1.55 -8.85
C VAL A 270 -13.95 -0.27 -8.77
N ALA A 271 -13.75 0.54 -7.73
CA ALA A 271 -14.44 1.82 -7.58
C ALA A 271 -14.12 2.81 -8.72
N TYR A 272 -12.92 2.75 -9.29
CA TYR A 272 -12.54 3.57 -10.44
C TYR A 272 -13.41 3.31 -11.68
N LYS A 273 -13.97 2.11 -11.84
CA LYS A 273 -14.82 1.78 -12.98
C LYS A 273 -16.06 2.69 -13.09
N VAL A 274 -16.60 3.15 -11.96
CA VAL A 274 -17.71 4.12 -11.94
C VAL A 274 -17.30 5.44 -12.58
N VAL A 275 -16.12 5.94 -12.24
CA VAL A 275 -15.60 7.20 -12.83
C VAL A 275 -15.18 6.98 -14.28
N SER A 276 -14.64 5.81 -14.61
CA SER A 276 -14.32 5.45 -15.99
C SER A 276 -15.56 5.48 -16.88
N LEU A 277 -16.69 4.93 -16.43
CA LEU A 277 -17.97 5.02 -17.15
C LEU A 277 -18.41 6.47 -17.35
N LEU A 278 -18.31 7.30 -16.30
CA LEU A 278 -18.66 8.71 -16.40
C LEU A 278 -17.76 9.45 -17.41
N LYS A 279 -16.45 9.15 -17.41
CA LYS A 279 -15.47 9.75 -18.34
C LYS A 279 -15.73 9.31 -19.78
N ILE A 280 -15.98 8.02 -20.00
CA ILE A 280 -16.35 7.47 -21.31
C ILE A 280 -17.60 8.17 -21.85
N TRP A 281 -18.63 8.31 -21.03
CA TRP A 281 -19.86 9.00 -21.41
C TRP A 281 -19.62 10.50 -21.72
N TYR A 282 -18.86 11.18 -20.88
CA TYR A 282 -18.58 12.61 -21.02
C TYR A 282 -17.82 12.95 -22.30
N TYR A 283 -16.83 12.14 -22.67
CA TYR A 283 -15.99 12.38 -23.87
C TYR A 283 -16.47 11.57 -25.10
N GLY A 284 -17.52 10.79 -25.03
CA GLY A 284 -17.98 9.94 -26.13
C GLY A 284 -16.98 8.86 -26.55
N LEU A 285 -16.22 8.31 -25.59
CA LEU A 285 -15.17 7.32 -25.86
C LEU A 285 -15.75 5.91 -26.09
N ASP A 286 -14.93 5.01 -26.67
CA ASP A 286 -15.29 3.61 -26.80
C ASP A 286 -15.56 2.99 -25.40
N ILE A 287 -16.75 2.41 -25.23
CA ILE A 287 -17.17 1.78 -23.97
C ILE A 287 -16.18 0.71 -23.49
N ARG A 288 -15.48 0.05 -24.41
CA ARG A 288 -14.46 -0.95 -24.11
C ARG A 288 -13.27 -0.39 -23.34
N GLN A 289 -13.07 0.94 -23.30
CA GLN A 289 -12.05 1.57 -22.46
C GLN A 289 -12.29 1.37 -20.94
N ILE A 290 -13.45 0.89 -20.54
CA ILE A 290 -13.68 0.47 -19.16
C ILE A 290 -12.73 -0.66 -18.74
N GLY A 291 -12.17 -1.42 -19.67
CA GLY A 291 -11.15 -2.43 -19.42
C GLY A 291 -9.84 -1.86 -18.85
N CYS A 292 -9.51 -0.61 -19.08
CA CYS A 292 -8.35 0.06 -18.49
C CYS A 292 -8.46 0.12 -16.96
N HIS A 293 -7.32 0.22 -16.26
CA HIS A 293 -7.35 0.54 -14.81
C HIS A 293 -8.09 1.84 -14.53
N MET A 294 -7.70 2.88 -15.25
CA MET A 294 -8.39 4.16 -15.38
C MET A 294 -8.45 4.50 -16.85
N VAL A 295 -9.48 5.19 -17.32
CA VAL A 295 -9.55 5.68 -18.68
C VAL A 295 -8.59 6.86 -18.82
N ILE A 296 -7.43 6.63 -19.42
CA ILE A 296 -6.35 7.62 -19.60
C ILE A 296 -6.06 7.98 -21.04
N HIS A 297 -6.69 7.30 -22.02
CA HIS A 297 -6.48 7.60 -23.44
C HIS A 297 -6.90 9.04 -23.76
N GLU A 298 -6.09 9.73 -24.51
CA GLU A 298 -6.31 11.02 -25.15
C GLU A 298 -6.45 12.23 -24.23
N TYR A 299 -7.05 12.11 -23.01
CA TYR A 299 -7.42 13.27 -22.17
C TYR A 299 -6.84 13.25 -20.75
N SER A 300 -6.00 12.28 -20.39
CA SER A 300 -5.59 12.03 -19.01
C SER A 300 -4.77 13.17 -18.36
N GLN A 301 -4.06 13.96 -19.16
CA GLN A 301 -3.14 14.97 -18.64
C GLN A 301 -3.79 16.36 -18.48
N GLN A 302 -4.97 16.58 -19.05
CA GLN A 302 -5.59 17.91 -19.14
C GLN A 302 -6.92 18.01 -18.39
N ASP A 303 -7.47 16.89 -17.92
CA ASP A 303 -8.76 16.86 -17.24
C ASP A 303 -8.63 16.75 -15.71
N LEU A 304 -9.70 17.09 -15.01
CA LEU A 304 -9.80 17.01 -13.56
C LEU A 304 -10.41 15.67 -13.08
N PHE A 305 -10.57 14.67 -13.95
CA PHE A 305 -11.13 13.37 -13.58
C PHE A 305 -10.32 12.64 -12.51
N TRP A 306 -9.02 12.93 -12.38
CA TRP A 306 -8.20 12.39 -11.31
C TRP A 306 -8.75 12.69 -9.90
N ILE A 307 -9.41 13.86 -9.72
CA ILE A 307 -10.07 14.22 -8.46
C ILE A 307 -11.25 13.26 -8.22
N LEU A 308 -12.06 13.01 -9.25
CA LEU A 308 -13.19 12.07 -9.16
C LEU A 308 -12.72 10.63 -8.91
N TYR A 309 -11.64 10.20 -9.55
CA TYR A 309 -11.01 8.89 -9.26
C TYR A 309 -10.57 8.81 -7.80
N THR A 310 -9.97 9.86 -7.26
CA THR A 310 -9.56 9.90 -5.85
C THR A 310 -10.76 9.82 -4.91
N ILE A 311 -11.80 10.63 -5.18
CA ILE A 311 -13.03 10.65 -4.37
C ILE A 311 -13.74 9.28 -4.43
N ALA A 312 -13.91 8.71 -5.63
CA ALA A 312 -14.57 7.43 -5.80
C ALA A 312 -13.77 6.28 -5.19
N GLY A 313 -12.43 6.26 -5.41
CA GLY A 313 -11.55 5.22 -4.88
C GLY A 313 -11.53 5.14 -3.36
N VAL A 314 -11.75 6.26 -2.67
CA VAL A 314 -11.86 6.31 -1.21
C VAL A 314 -13.32 6.21 -0.76
N GLY A 315 -14.19 7.02 -1.35
CA GLY A 315 -15.57 7.21 -0.90
C GLY A 315 -16.47 5.99 -1.11
N LEU A 316 -16.39 5.34 -2.28
CA LEU A 316 -17.24 4.17 -2.56
C LEU A 316 -16.92 2.98 -1.62
N PRO A 317 -15.67 2.55 -1.43
CA PRO A 317 -15.36 1.49 -0.47
C PRO A 317 -15.76 1.83 0.97
N LEU A 318 -15.60 3.09 1.39
CA LEU A 318 -16.04 3.55 2.71
C LEU A 318 -17.56 3.52 2.85
N GLY A 319 -18.28 4.00 1.85
CA GLY A 319 -19.74 3.99 1.80
C GLY A 319 -20.30 2.56 1.87
N CYS A 320 -19.76 1.64 1.07
CA CYS A 320 -20.13 0.23 1.11
C CYS A 320 -19.84 -0.41 2.48
N THR A 321 -18.72 -0.07 3.09
CA THR A 321 -18.38 -0.56 4.43
C THR A 321 -19.36 -0.05 5.49
N TRP A 322 -19.70 1.23 5.45
CA TRP A 322 -20.67 1.85 6.35
C TRP A 322 -22.07 1.21 6.18
N LEU A 323 -22.51 1.06 4.93
CA LEU A 323 -23.81 0.45 4.63
C LEU A 323 -23.88 -0.99 5.14
N SER A 324 -22.84 -1.78 4.88
CA SER A 324 -22.79 -3.18 5.32
C SER A 324 -22.80 -3.32 6.86
N ARG A 325 -22.18 -2.38 7.57
CA ARG A 325 -22.26 -2.33 9.05
C ARG A 325 -23.67 -2.02 9.51
N LYS A 326 -24.29 -1.01 8.95
CA LYS A 326 -25.70 -0.64 9.31
C LYS A 326 -26.68 -1.78 9.06
N ILE A 327 -26.53 -2.49 7.92
CA ILE A 327 -27.38 -3.65 7.61
C ILE A 327 -27.17 -4.74 8.67
N LYS A 328 -25.92 -5.05 9.02
CA LYS A 328 -25.62 -6.06 10.05
C LYS A 328 -26.18 -5.68 11.42
N GLU A 329 -26.11 -4.43 11.81
CA GLU A 329 -26.66 -3.93 13.07
C GLU A 329 -28.18 -4.07 13.10
N ARG A 330 -28.88 -3.72 12.02
CA ARG A 330 -30.33 -3.90 11.89
C ARG A 330 -30.74 -5.36 11.99
N VAL A 331 -30.02 -6.25 11.28
CA VAL A 331 -30.31 -7.70 11.32
C VAL A 331 -30.08 -8.28 12.72
N ARG A 332 -29.03 -7.82 13.43
CA ARG A 332 -28.79 -8.25 14.81
C ARG A 332 -29.86 -7.75 15.77
N GLY A 333 -30.28 -6.49 15.64
CA GLY A 333 -31.35 -5.91 16.43
C GLY A 333 -32.68 -6.66 16.23
N TYR A 334 -33.00 -7.01 14.98
CA TYR A 334 -34.20 -7.80 14.66
C TYR A 334 -34.15 -9.20 15.30
N LYS A 335 -33.01 -9.89 15.24
CA LYS A 335 -32.83 -11.21 15.89
C LYS A 335 -32.95 -11.15 17.42
N ALA A 336 -32.47 -10.07 18.04
CA ALA A 336 -32.58 -9.89 19.47
C ALA A 336 -34.03 -9.62 19.91
N SER A 337 -34.80 -8.88 19.11
CA SER A 337 -36.23 -8.60 19.38
C SER A 337 -37.14 -9.79 19.10
N SER A 338 -36.80 -10.67 18.14
CA SER A 338 -37.59 -11.86 17.82
C SER A 338 -37.34 -13.06 18.76
N GLY A 339 -36.16 -13.07 19.45
CA GLY A 339 -35.85 -14.10 20.44
C GLY A 339 -36.43 -13.86 21.84
N SER A 340 -37.06 -12.71 22.10
CA SER A 340 -37.64 -12.33 23.39
C SER A 340 -39.17 -12.45 23.44
N ARG A 341 -39.82 -13.23 22.56
CA ARG A 341 -41.22 -13.60 22.76
C ARG A 341 -41.29 -14.71 23.82
N PRO A 342 -41.88 -14.44 25.01
CA PRO A 342 -42.16 -15.52 25.99
C PRO A 342 -43.22 -16.46 25.39
N GLN A 343 -43.00 -17.74 25.60
CA GLN A 343 -44.01 -18.80 25.41
C GLN A 343 -45.12 -18.65 26.47
#